data_c5ae82a72e2da0c0f2269f8e7c9c7bc2
#
_entry.id   c5ae82a72e2da0c0f2269f8e7c9c7bc2
#
_cell.length_a   1.000
_cell.length_b   1.000
_cell.length_c   1.000
_cell.angle_alpha   90.00
_cell.angle_beta   90.00
_cell.angle_gamma   90.00
#
_symmetry.space_group_name_H-M   'P 1'
#
loop_
_entity.id
_entity.type
_entity.pdbx_description
1 polymer ?
#
loop_
_entity_poly.entity_id
_entity_poly.type
_entity_poly.pdbx_seq_one_letter_code
_entity_poly.pdbx_strand_id
1 'polypeptide(L)'
;MDGKAEASAILRRLRRDTGLTQRDLAAKAGVPQSTIAEVEGGQREPSLTLLSRIAESAGQSIAIRLAPLPRHSAVATANTIKGRLYGDAGEGLSPDIREDGALRAVIDLKDALRRSDHEEFDVLTGQAPSLLGDTRWDAFLAAIVEDEAARKAISPPRWTNDPSRFNRPFWYLSKSPRFHTWEIANSPGALIRHGVFAAEEELESV
;
A
#
# COMPACT_ATOMS: atom_id res chain seq x y z
N MET A 1 1.27 5.44 2.38
CA MET A 1 0.46 6.49 3.04
C MET A 1 0.78 7.78 2.33
N ASP A 2 -0.21 8.41 1.72
CA ASP A 2 -0.01 9.74 1.14
C ASP A 2 -0.16 10.76 2.28
N GLY A 3 0.96 11.18 2.85
CA GLY A 3 1.00 12.13 3.97
C GLY A 3 0.26 13.43 3.69
N LYS A 4 0.17 13.83 2.41
CA LYS A 4 -0.61 15.01 1.99
C LYS A 4 -2.11 14.79 2.14
N ALA A 5 -2.61 13.64 1.70
CA ALA A 5 -4.03 13.30 1.80
C ALA A 5 -4.48 13.17 3.27
N GLU A 6 -3.67 12.57 4.11
CA GLU A 6 -3.94 12.45 5.54
C GLU A 6 -3.91 13.80 6.25
N ALA A 7 -2.89 14.60 6.02
CA ALA A 7 -2.81 15.94 6.59
C ALA A 7 -4.00 16.81 6.18
N SER A 8 -4.42 16.73 4.91
CA SER A 8 -5.63 17.39 4.39
C SER A 8 -6.89 16.95 5.15
N ALA A 9 -7.06 15.64 5.35
CA ALA A 9 -8.21 15.09 6.07
C ALA A 9 -8.21 15.54 7.54
N ILE A 10 -7.06 15.52 8.21
CA ILE A 10 -6.89 15.97 9.60
C ILE A 10 -7.28 17.44 9.74
N LEU A 11 -6.77 18.35 8.91
CA LEU A 11 -7.08 19.77 9.01
C LEU A 11 -8.54 20.08 8.68
N ARG A 12 -9.12 19.43 7.67
CA ARG A 12 -10.54 19.59 7.35
C ARG A 12 -11.44 19.10 8.49
N ARG A 13 -11.07 17.99 9.13
CA ARG A 13 -11.78 17.47 10.30
C ARG A 13 -11.66 18.44 11.48
N LEU A 14 -10.44 18.89 11.80
CA LEU A 14 -10.18 19.86 12.87
C LEU A 14 -11.04 21.10 12.72
N ARG A 15 -11.13 21.69 11.52
CA ARG A 15 -11.97 22.88 11.28
C ARG A 15 -13.45 22.58 11.43
N ARG A 16 -13.93 21.44 10.96
CA ARG A 16 -15.33 21.05 11.14
C ARG A 16 -15.70 20.89 12.61
N ASP A 17 -14.83 20.22 13.36
CA ASP A 17 -15.08 19.92 14.78
C ASP A 17 -15.01 21.19 15.65
N THR A 18 -14.23 22.20 15.24
CA THR A 18 -14.04 23.47 15.96
C THR A 18 -14.85 24.63 15.40
N GLY A 19 -15.49 24.51 14.25
CA GLY A 19 -16.22 25.57 13.58
C GLY A 19 -15.34 26.71 13.03
N LEU A 20 -14.02 26.53 12.98
CA LEU A 20 -13.09 27.55 12.53
C LEU A 20 -13.01 27.66 11.01
N THR A 21 -12.88 28.88 10.48
CA THR A 21 -12.48 29.10 9.07
C THR A 21 -10.99 28.85 8.88
N GLN A 22 -10.54 28.68 7.63
CA GLN A 22 -9.09 28.59 7.32
C GLN A 22 -8.31 29.81 7.85
N ARG A 23 -8.91 31.00 7.75
CA ARG A 23 -8.32 32.24 8.20
C ARG A 23 -8.19 32.28 9.73
N ASP A 24 -9.23 31.85 10.46
CA ASP A 24 -9.22 31.84 11.92
C ASP A 24 -8.21 30.83 12.46
N LEU A 25 -8.16 29.62 11.84
CA LEU A 25 -7.20 28.58 12.20
C LEU A 25 -5.76 29.05 11.94
N ALA A 26 -5.52 29.68 10.81
CA ALA A 26 -4.21 30.23 10.46
C ALA A 26 -3.77 31.32 11.45
N ALA A 27 -4.67 32.26 11.81
CA ALA A 27 -4.42 33.31 12.78
C ALA A 27 -4.08 32.73 14.17
N LYS A 28 -4.85 31.74 14.64
CA LYS A 28 -4.59 31.06 15.92
C LYS A 28 -3.27 30.31 15.94
N ALA A 29 -2.93 29.63 14.84
CA ALA A 29 -1.70 28.85 14.71
C ALA A 29 -0.46 29.69 14.41
N GLY A 30 -0.59 31.00 14.13
CA GLY A 30 0.51 31.88 13.76
C GLY A 30 1.15 31.49 12.42
N VAL A 31 0.33 31.07 11.44
CA VAL A 31 0.78 30.69 10.09
C VAL A 31 0.01 31.48 9.03
N PRO A 32 0.57 31.66 7.81
CA PRO A 32 -0.18 32.23 6.69
C PRO A 32 -1.41 31.39 6.36
N GLN A 33 -2.52 32.04 5.95
CA GLN A 33 -3.73 31.33 5.50
C GLN A 33 -3.43 30.41 4.30
N SER A 34 -2.52 30.80 3.40
CA SER A 34 -2.08 29.98 2.26
C SER A 34 -1.55 28.63 2.72
N THR A 35 -0.83 28.58 3.85
CA THR A 35 -0.31 27.32 4.41
C THR A 35 -1.45 26.34 4.75
N ILE A 36 -2.52 26.84 5.39
CA ILE A 36 -3.70 26.01 5.69
C ILE A 36 -4.39 25.55 4.39
N ALA A 37 -4.56 26.47 3.43
CA ALA A 37 -5.20 26.15 2.15
C ALA A 37 -4.40 25.15 1.32
N GLU A 38 -3.08 25.27 1.25
CA GLU A 38 -2.18 24.36 0.55
C GLU A 38 -2.21 22.94 1.16
N VAL A 39 -2.20 22.84 2.49
CA VAL A 39 -2.28 21.54 3.18
C VAL A 39 -3.66 20.90 2.96
N GLU A 40 -4.75 21.65 3.13
CA GLU A 40 -6.11 21.14 2.89
C GLU A 40 -6.34 20.78 1.42
N GLY A 41 -5.69 21.48 0.50
CA GLY A 41 -5.72 21.19 -0.94
C GLY A 41 -4.82 20.02 -1.36
N GLY A 42 -4.04 19.42 -0.43
CA GLY A 42 -3.11 18.34 -0.72
C GLY A 42 -1.89 18.79 -1.53
N GLN A 43 -1.64 20.09 -1.64
CA GLN A 43 -0.50 20.64 -2.38
C GLN A 43 0.79 20.62 -1.55
N ARG A 44 0.64 20.67 -0.22
CA ARG A 44 1.76 20.72 0.73
C ARG A 44 1.63 19.62 1.78
N GLU A 45 2.74 18.95 2.05
CA GLU A 45 2.88 18.03 3.18
C GLU A 45 3.46 18.81 4.38
N PRO A 46 2.70 18.99 5.48
CA PRO A 46 3.21 19.67 6.66
C PRO A 46 4.08 18.74 7.50
N SER A 47 5.06 19.28 8.21
CA SER A 47 5.73 18.51 9.24
C SER A 47 4.76 18.17 10.37
N LEU A 48 5.05 17.09 11.09
CA LEU A 48 4.28 16.69 12.28
C LEU A 48 4.22 17.80 13.33
N THR A 49 5.36 18.50 13.54
CA THR A 49 5.44 19.65 14.44
C THR A 49 4.48 20.77 14.04
N LEU A 50 4.35 21.03 12.74
CA LEU A 50 3.41 22.03 12.24
C LEU A 50 1.97 21.60 12.45
N LEU A 51 1.62 20.34 12.15
CA LEU A 51 0.29 19.80 12.39
C LEU A 51 -0.10 19.83 13.87
N SER A 52 0.81 19.43 14.78
CA SER A 52 0.58 19.46 16.22
C SER A 52 0.32 20.90 16.70
N ARG A 53 1.15 21.85 16.28
CA ARG A 53 0.96 23.27 16.62
C ARG A 53 -0.37 23.83 16.13
N ILE A 54 -0.80 23.47 14.92
CA ILE A 54 -2.10 23.90 14.39
C ILE A 54 -3.25 23.28 15.22
N ALA A 55 -3.16 21.99 15.55
CA ALA A 55 -4.16 21.32 16.36
C ALA A 55 -4.26 21.93 17.77
N GLU A 56 -3.13 22.15 18.44
CA GLU A 56 -3.05 22.77 19.78
C GLU A 56 -3.65 24.16 19.79
N SER A 57 -3.39 24.96 18.76
CA SER A 57 -3.98 26.32 18.64
C SER A 57 -5.50 26.31 18.55
N ALA A 58 -6.09 25.19 18.10
CA ALA A 58 -7.53 24.96 18.02
C ALA A 58 -8.09 24.20 19.24
N GLY A 59 -7.28 23.98 20.29
CA GLY A 59 -7.68 23.26 21.50
C GLY A 59 -7.77 21.73 21.32
N GLN A 60 -7.10 21.19 20.30
CA GLN A 60 -7.03 19.75 20.02
C GLN A 60 -5.61 19.24 20.15
N SER A 61 -5.42 17.96 20.38
CA SER A 61 -4.09 17.34 20.39
C SER A 61 -4.02 16.21 19.34
N ILE A 62 -2.83 16.04 18.76
CA ILE A 62 -2.54 14.91 17.88
C ILE A 62 -1.79 13.87 18.71
N ALA A 63 -2.40 12.68 18.87
CA ALA A 63 -1.74 11.54 19.48
C ALA A 63 -1.20 10.61 18.38
N ILE A 64 0.10 10.29 18.46
CA ILE A 64 0.74 9.33 17.56
C ILE A 64 1.00 8.07 18.35
N ARG A 65 0.51 6.96 17.82
CA ARG A 65 0.78 5.64 18.39
C ARG A 65 1.65 4.86 17.40
N LEU A 66 2.79 4.39 17.88
CA LEU A 66 3.55 3.38 17.15
C LEU A 66 2.95 2.01 17.45
N ALA A 67 2.55 1.29 16.42
CA ALA A 67 2.11 -0.09 16.51
C ALA A 67 3.04 -0.95 15.65
N PRO A 68 3.33 -2.20 16.05
CA PRO A 68 4.02 -3.14 15.18
C PRO A 68 3.24 -3.30 13.87
N LEU A 69 3.94 -3.29 12.75
CA LEU A 69 3.32 -3.66 11.47
C LEU A 69 2.90 -5.13 11.55
N PRO A 70 1.67 -5.47 11.17
CA PRO A 70 1.26 -6.86 11.05
C PRO A 70 2.23 -7.61 10.12
N ARG A 71 2.65 -8.82 10.52
CA ARG A 71 3.67 -9.60 9.80
C ARG A 71 3.34 -9.83 8.32
N HIS A 72 2.05 -9.92 8.00
CA HIS A 72 1.53 -10.16 6.67
C HIS A 72 0.80 -8.94 6.07
N SER A 73 1.15 -7.71 6.46
CA SER A 73 0.63 -6.52 5.78
C SER A 73 1.32 -6.33 4.42
N ALA A 74 0.67 -5.61 3.50
CA ALA A 74 1.25 -5.27 2.19
C ALA A 74 2.63 -4.60 2.33
N VAL A 75 2.81 -3.73 3.32
CA VAL A 75 4.10 -3.08 3.61
C VAL A 75 5.14 -4.07 4.12
N ALA A 76 4.78 -4.95 5.06
CA ALA A 76 5.71 -5.96 5.59
C ALA A 76 6.12 -6.94 4.50
N THR A 77 5.18 -7.36 3.64
CA THR A 77 5.43 -8.24 2.50
C THR A 77 6.38 -7.58 1.50
N ALA A 78 6.14 -6.31 1.12
CA ALA A 78 7.04 -5.57 0.25
C ALA A 78 8.46 -5.48 0.82
N ASN A 79 8.61 -5.22 2.11
CA ASN A 79 9.91 -5.20 2.78
C ASN A 79 10.59 -6.57 2.74
N THR A 80 9.84 -7.66 2.93
CA THR A 80 10.34 -9.02 2.84
C THR A 80 10.81 -9.34 1.42
N ILE A 81 10.02 -9.02 0.39
CA ILE A 81 10.39 -9.18 -1.02
C ILE A 81 11.67 -8.40 -1.32
N LYS A 82 11.73 -7.14 -0.92
CA LYS A 82 12.92 -6.29 -1.13
C LYS A 82 14.15 -6.87 -0.46
N GLY A 83 14.03 -7.32 0.78
CA GLY A 83 15.12 -7.97 1.52
C GLY A 83 15.61 -9.26 0.85
N ARG A 84 14.70 -10.07 0.30
CA ARG A 84 15.03 -11.32 -0.40
C ARG A 84 15.69 -11.08 -1.75
N LEU A 85 15.18 -10.16 -2.55
CA LEU A 85 15.66 -9.93 -3.91
C LEU A 85 16.94 -9.09 -3.95
N TYR A 86 17.05 -8.08 -3.09
CA TYR A 86 18.06 -7.02 -3.20
C TYR A 86 18.82 -6.71 -1.91
N GLY A 87 18.43 -7.29 -0.78
CA GLY A 87 19.02 -7.04 0.53
C GLY A 87 19.76 -8.24 1.10
N ASP A 88 20.21 -8.07 2.33
CA ASP A 88 21.03 -9.05 3.07
C ASP A 88 20.35 -10.41 3.26
N ALA A 89 19.01 -10.43 3.32
CA ALA A 89 18.23 -11.67 3.44
C ALA A 89 18.36 -12.60 2.20
N GLY A 90 18.84 -12.08 1.09
CA GLY A 90 19.13 -12.84 -0.13
C GLY A 90 20.62 -13.04 -0.38
N GLU A 91 21.51 -12.53 0.47
CA GLU A 91 22.94 -12.65 0.27
C GLU A 91 23.38 -14.12 0.22
N GLY A 92 24.22 -14.45 -0.76
CA GLY A 92 24.69 -15.82 -0.98
C GLY A 92 23.68 -16.80 -1.59
N LEU A 93 22.42 -16.40 -1.79
CA LEU A 93 21.38 -17.24 -2.42
C LEU A 93 21.38 -17.09 -3.94
N SER A 94 21.04 -18.17 -4.66
CA SER A 94 20.81 -18.09 -6.10
C SER A 94 19.58 -17.22 -6.43
N PRO A 95 19.49 -16.64 -7.65
CA PRO A 95 18.32 -15.87 -8.07
C PRO A 95 17.00 -16.62 -7.91
N ASP A 96 16.98 -17.91 -8.22
CA ASP A 96 15.77 -18.74 -8.10
C ASP A 96 15.32 -18.84 -6.64
N ILE A 97 16.21 -19.11 -5.70
CA ILE A 97 15.87 -19.19 -4.27
C ILE A 97 15.38 -17.83 -3.74
N ARG A 98 15.92 -16.71 -4.24
CA ARG A 98 15.44 -15.38 -3.87
C ARG A 98 14.03 -15.13 -4.35
N GLU A 99 13.73 -15.46 -5.62
CA GLU A 99 12.41 -15.34 -6.21
C GLU A 99 11.40 -16.26 -5.53
N ASP A 100 11.75 -17.51 -5.20
CA ASP A 100 10.91 -18.42 -4.42
C ASP A 100 10.58 -17.85 -3.04
N GLY A 101 11.56 -17.25 -2.37
CA GLY A 101 11.33 -16.58 -1.07
C GLY A 101 10.44 -15.34 -1.18
N ALA A 102 10.53 -14.60 -2.28
CA ALA A 102 9.64 -13.48 -2.56
C ALA A 102 8.21 -13.95 -2.88
N LEU A 103 8.07 -15.01 -3.69
CA LEU A 103 6.78 -15.63 -3.99
C LEU A 103 6.09 -16.14 -2.72
N ARG A 104 6.84 -16.82 -1.85
CA ARG A 104 6.30 -17.28 -0.56
C ARG A 104 5.72 -16.13 0.26
N ALA A 105 6.41 -14.98 0.32
CA ALA A 105 5.90 -13.82 1.04
C ALA A 105 4.60 -13.27 0.45
N VAL A 106 4.42 -13.33 -0.88
CA VAL A 106 3.17 -12.93 -1.54
C VAL A 106 2.05 -13.92 -1.23
N ILE A 107 2.32 -15.23 -1.23
CA ILE A 107 1.36 -16.28 -0.87
C ILE A 107 0.92 -16.11 0.59
N ASP A 108 1.86 -15.89 1.51
CA ASP A 108 1.56 -15.66 2.92
C ASP A 108 0.64 -14.44 3.13
N LEU A 109 0.87 -13.35 2.36
CA LEU A 109 -0.04 -12.19 2.36
C LEU A 109 -1.43 -12.57 1.83
N LYS A 110 -1.49 -13.25 0.67
CA LYS A 110 -2.76 -13.71 0.07
C LYS A 110 -3.58 -14.50 1.08
N ASP A 111 -2.95 -15.45 1.76
CA ASP A 111 -3.59 -16.29 2.75
C ASP A 111 -4.06 -15.52 3.99
N ALA A 112 -3.28 -14.53 4.43
CA ALA A 112 -3.68 -13.64 5.51
C ALA A 112 -4.90 -12.80 5.10
N LEU A 113 -4.89 -12.22 3.89
CA LEU A 113 -6.03 -11.46 3.37
C LEU A 113 -7.27 -12.33 3.19
N ARG A 114 -7.11 -13.57 2.73
CA ARG A 114 -8.21 -14.51 2.55
C ARG A 114 -8.91 -14.84 3.87
N ARG A 115 -8.16 -14.98 4.97
CA ARG A 115 -8.69 -15.27 6.30
C ARG A 115 -9.20 -14.05 7.06
N SER A 116 -8.77 -12.83 6.70
CA SER A 116 -9.14 -11.60 7.39
C SER A 116 -10.61 -11.25 7.24
N ASP A 117 -11.19 -10.54 8.21
CA ASP A 117 -12.44 -9.82 8.02
C ASP A 117 -12.20 -8.46 7.32
N HIS A 118 -13.23 -7.62 7.19
CA HIS A 118 -13.13 -6.32 6.50
C HIS A 118 -12.22 -5.34 7.23
N GLU A 119 -12.30 -5.27 8.56
CA GLU A 119 -11.50 -4.35 9.36
C GLU A 119 -10.03 -4.75 9.34
N GLU A 120 -9.75 -6.03 9.49
CA GLU A 120 -8.40 -6.57 9.41
C GLU A 120 -7.81 -6.42 7.99
N PHE A 121 -8.62 -6.61 6.94
CA PHE A 121 -8.20 -6.37 5.56
C PHE A 121 -7.71 -4.93 5.37
N ASP A 122 -8.47 -3.95 5.88
CA ASP A 122 -8.09 -2.54 5.81
C ASP A 122 -6.78 -2.25 6.58
N VAL A 123 -6.58 -2.88 7.74
CA VAL A 123 -5.33 -2.78 8.50
C VAL A 123 -4.15 -3.37 7.73
N LEU A 124 -4.34 -4.52 7.08
CA LEU A 124 -3.29 -5.22 6.33
C LEU A 124 -2.90 -4.51 5.03
N THR A 125 -3.83 -3.78 4.40
CA THR A 125 -3.66 -3.24 3.05
C THR A 125 -3.74 -1.72 2.95
N GLY A 126 -4.28 -1.03 3.96
CA GLY A 126 -4.57 0.40 3.91
C GLY A 126 -3.32 1.28 3.72
N GLN A 127 -2.15 0.82 4.18
CA GLN A 127 -0.90 1.51 3.96
C GLN A 127 -0.26 1.07 2.63
N ALA A 128 0.00 2.05 1.74
CA ALA A 128 0.71 1.79 0.49
C ALA A 128 2.16 1.36 0.76
N PRO A 129 2.60 0.19 0.23
CA PRO A 129 4.00 -0.19 0.31
C PRO A 129 4.86 0.69 -0.61
N SER A 130 6.11 0.96 -0.23
CA SER A 130 7.08 1.59 -1.10
C SER A 130 7.32 0.73 -2.35
N LEU A 131 7.63 1.36 -3.49
CA LEU A 131 7.99 0.64 -4.70
C LEU A 131 9.26 -0.18 -4.48
N LEU A 132 9.26 -1.38 -5.04
CA LEU A 132 10.36 -2.34 -4.93
C LEU A 132 11.51 -2.02 -5.90
N GLY A 133 11.19 -1.27 -6.97
CA GLY A 133 12.11 -1.01 -8.09
C GLY A 133 12.11 -2.14 -9.14
N ASP A 134 11.25 -3.13 -8.98
CA ASP A 134 10.97 -4.16 -9.97
C ASP A 134 9.45 -4.19 -10.22
N THR A 135 9.05 -3.74 -11.40
CA THR A 135 7.64 -3.58 -11.78
C THR A 135 6.86 -4.91 -11.73
N ARG A 136 7.54 -6.05 -11.90
CA ARG A 136 6.92 -7.38 -11.83
C ARG A 136 6.34 -7.63 -10.44
N TRP A 137 7.17 -7.44 -9.42
CA TRP A 137 6.79 -7.67 -8.03
C TRP A 137 5.88 -6.56 -7.48
N ASP A 138 6.06 -5.31 -7.95
CA ASP A 138 5.16 -4.20 -7.62
C ASP A 138 3.75 -4.45 -8.16
N ALA A 139 3.64 -4.93 -9.40
CA ALA A 139 2.38 -5.29 -10.03
C ALA A 139 1.74 -6.52 -9.36
N PHE A 140 2.54 -7.55 -9.05
CA PHE A 140 2.05 -8.77 -8.45
C PHE A 140 1.46 -8.53 -7.05
N LEU A 141 2.16 -7.76 -6.22
CA LEU A 141 1.66 -7.40 -4.90
C LEU A 141 0.33 -6.65 -4.97
N ALA A 142 0.20 -5.69 -5.90
CA ALA A 142 -1.03 -4.93 -6.09
C ALA A 142 -2.17 -5.83 -6.61
N ALA A 143 -1.87 -6.73 -7.55
CA ALA A 143 -2.83 -7.66 -8.12
C ALA A 143 -3.42 -8.62 -7.08
N ILE A 144 -2.59 -9.17 -6.18
CA ILE A 144 -3.06 -10.05 -5.10
C ILE A 144 -3.99 -9.31 -4.15
N VAL A 145 -3.65 -8.09 -3.76
CA VAL A 145 -4.53 -7.29 -2.87
C VAL A 145 -5.85 -6.97 -3.57
N GLU A 146 -5.84 -6.65 -4.86
CA GLU A 146 -7.04 -6.39 -5.63
C GLU A 146 -7.90 -7.65 -5.80
N ASP A 147 -7.30 -8.81 -6.08
CA ASP A 147 -8.02 -10.06 -6.24
C ASP A 147 -8.73 -10.46 -4.95
N GLU A 148 -8.04 -10.41 -3.81
CA GLU A 148 -8.64 -10.74 -2.52
C GLU A 148 -9.69 -9.71 -2.07
N ALA A 149 -9.53 -8.43 -2.44
CA ALA A 149 -10.57 -7.42 -2.24
C ALA A 149 -11.83 -7.74 -3.05
N ALA A 150 -11.67 -8.12 -4.33
CA ALA A 150 -12.78 -8.50 -5.19
C ALA A 150 -13.53 -9.73 -4.67
N ARG A 151 -12.80 -10.75 -4.18
CA ARG A 151 -13.39 -11.96 -3.57
C ARG A 151 -14.25 -11.64 -2.33
N LYS A 152 -13.88 -10.62 -1.59
CA LYS A 152 -14.60 -10.14 -0.41
C LYS A 152 -15.68 -9.09 -0.72
N ALA A 153 -15.84 -8.69 -1.98
CA ALA A 153 -16.68 -7.57 -2.40
C ALA A 153 -16.33 -6.24 -1.70
N ILE A 154 -15.03 -6.02 -1.44
CA ILE A 154 -14.48 -4.80 -0.85
C ILE A 154 -13.83 -3.96 -1.97
N SER A 155 -13.90 -2.63 -1.84
CA SER A 155 -13.14 -1.76 -2.73
C SER A 155 -11.64 -1.88 -2.44
N PRO A 156 -10.80 -2.17 -3.44
CA PRO A 156 -9.36 -2.27 -3.23
C PRO A 156 -8.77 -0.90 -2.81
N PRO A 157 -7.67 -0.89 -2.04
CA PRO A 157 -6.99 0.34 -1.66
C PRO A 157 -6.54 1.12 -2.90
N ARG A 158 -6.60 2.46 -2.85
CA ARG A 158 -6.27 3.33 -4.00
C ARG A 158 -4.88 3.08 -4.59
N TRP A 159 -3.91 2.71 -3.77
CA TRP A 159 -2.55 2.49 -4.22
C TRP A 159 -2.40 1.32 -5.20
N THR A 160 -3.31 0.33 -5.19
CA THR A 160 -3.27 -0.77 -6.16
C THR A 160 -3.46 -0.28 -7.59
N ASN A 161 -4.18 0.84 -7.78
CA ASN A 161 -4.41 1.45 -9.08
C ASN A 161 -3.33 2.47 -9.51
N ASP A 162 -2.22 2.59 -8.77
CA ASP A 162 -1.12 3.45 -9.18
C ASP A 162 -0.49 2.90 -10.48
N PRO A 163 -0.24 3.75 -11.52
CA PRO A 163 0.36 3.31 -12.78
C PRO A 163 1.67 2.53 -12.63
N SER A 164 2.45 2.79 -11.58
CA SER A 164 3.68 2.06 -11.27
C SER A 164 3.45 0.61 -10.81
N ARG A 165 2.20 0.23 -10.54
CA ARG A 165 1.78 -1.12 -10.13
C ARG A 165 1.27 -1.97 -11.29
N PHE A 166 1.53 -1.56 -12.53
CA PHE A 166 1.17 -2.31 -13.72
C PHE A 166 2.43 -2.69 -14.48
N ASN A 167 2.61 -4.00 -14.75
CA ASN A 167 3.78 -4.51 -15.42
C ASN A 167 3.60 -4.54 -16.94
N ARG A 168 4.55 -3.98 -17.67
CA ARG A 168 4.64 -4.03 -19.14
C ARG A 168 6.12 -4.16 -19.53
N PRO A 169 6.49 -5.15 -20.35
CA PRO A 169 5.69 -6.23 -20.95
C PRO A 169 5.13 -7.19 -19.89
N PHE A 170 4.22 -8.07 -20.29
CA PHE A 170 3.62 -9.07 -19.41
C PHE A 170 4.67 -9.99 -18.79
N TRP A 171 4.42 -10.40 -17.55
CA TRP A 171 5.26 -11.33 -16.82
C TRP A 171 4.49 -12.60 -16.46
N TYR A 172 5.13 -13.73 -16.70
CA TYR A 172 4.67 -15.06 -16.36
C TYR A 172 5.42 -15.55 -15.13
N LEU A 173 4.71 -16.12 -14.15
CA LEU A 173 5.34 -16.63 -12.94
C LEU A 173 6.23 -17.83 -13.27
N SER A 174 5.73 -18.75 -14.11
CA SER A 174 6.53 -19.86 -14.60
C SER A 174 7.61 -19.37 -15.58
N LYS A 175 8.84 -19.81 -15.35
CA LYS A 175 9.98 -19.58 -16.27
C LYS A 175 9.91 -20.42 -17.54
N SER A 176 9.05 -21.48 -17.54
CA SER A 176 8.92 -22.38 -18.68
C SER A 176 7.80 -21.95 -19.62
N PRO A 177 8.09 -21.62 -20.89
CA PRO A 177 7.07 -21.23 -21.87
C PRO A 177 5.94 -22.24 -22.07
N ARG A 178 6.17 -23.51 -21.69
CA ARG A 178 5.16 -24.57 -21.78
C ARG A 178 3.94 -24.31 -20.90
N PHE A 179 4.11 -23.57 -19.81
CA PHE A 179 3.03 -23.25 -18.87
C PHE A 179 2.33 -21.91 -19.17
N HIS A 180 2.91 -21.05 -20.03
CA HIS A 180 2.34 -19.71 -20.27
C HIS A 180 0.90 -19.73 -20.79
N THR A 181 0.55 -20.69 -21.69
CA THR A 181 -0.83 -20.82 -22.18
C THR A 181 -1.79 -21.21 -21.07
N TRP A 182 -1.33 -22.06 -20.15
CA TRP A 182 -2.12 -22.48 -19.00
C TRP A 182 -2.27 -21.35 -17.99
N GLU A 183 -1.20 -20.61 -17.67
CA GLU A 183 -1.24 -19.41 -16.83
C GLU A 183 -2.20 -18.37 -17.42
N ILE A 184 -2.16 -18.10 -18.74
CA ILE A 184 -3.08 -17.16 -19.41
C ILE A 184 -4.54 -17.59 -19.17
N ALA A 185 -4.83 -18.87 -19.27
CA ALA A 185 -6.20 -19.39 -19.16
C ALA A 185 -6.71 -19.43 -17.70
N ASN A 186 -5.81 -19.54 -16.71
CA ASN A 186 -6.17 -19.78 -15.31
C ASN A 186 -5.76 -18.66 -14.35
N SER A 187 -5.23 -17.54 -14.88
CA SER A 187 -4.91 -16.38 -14.03
C SER A 187 -6.17 -15.63 -13.60
N PRO A 188 -6.27 -15.24 -12.34
CA PRO A 188 -7.31 -14.33 -11.87
C PRO A 188 -7.32 -13.00 -12.65
N GLY A 189 -8.50 -12.42 -12.83
CA GLY A 189 -8.68 -11.20 -13.62
C GLY A 189 -7.86 -9.99 -13.12
N ALA A 190 -7.67 -9.86 -11.81
CA ALA A 190 -6.85 -8.83 -11.22
C ALA A 190 -5.37 -8.99 -11.64
N LEU A 191 -4.83 -10.21 -11.66
CA LEU A 191 -3.47 -10.48 -12.09
C LEU A 191 -3.28 -10.11 -13.56
N ILE A 192 -4.20 -10.55 -14.43
CA ILE A 192 -4.18 -10.21 -15.87
C ILE A 192 -4.18 -8.69 -16.06
N ARG A 193 -5.02 -7.99 -15.34
CA ARG A 193 -5.12 -6.52 -15.38
C ARG A 193 -3.79 -5.83 -15.06
N HIS A 194 -3.09 -6.33 -14.06
CA HIS A 194 -1.78 -5.83 -13.65
C HIS A 194 -0.60 -6.29 -14.53
N GLY A 195 -0.87 -7.13 -15.54
CA GLY A 195 0.15 -7.64 -16.45
C GLY A 195 1.00 -8.77 -15.89
N VAL A 196 0.43 -9.53 -14.95
CA VAL A 196 1.04 -10.71 -14.32
C VAL A 196 0.19 -11.93 -14.66
N PHE A 197 0.82 -13.02 -15.04
CA PHE A 197 0.17 -14.30 -15.29
C PHE A 197 0.71 -15.34 -14.31
N ALA A 198 -0.19 -15.84 -13.47
CA ALA A 198 0.03 -16.92 -12.52
C ALA A 198 -1.30 -17.63 -12.30
N ALA A 199 -1.33 -18.94 -12.46
CA ALA A 199 -2.54 -19.71 -12.19
C ALA A 199 -2.84 -19.76 -10.69
N GLU A 200 -4.10 -19.88 -10.33
CA GLU A 200 -4.52 -19.88 -8.91
C GLU A 200 -3.83 -21.01 -8.12
N GLU A 201 -3.64 -22.16 -8.74
CA GLU A 201 -2.96 -23.32 -8.14
C GLU A 201 -1.48 -23.07 -7.81
N GLU A 202 -0.81 -22.18 -8.56
CA GLU A 202 0.58 -21.79 -8.26
C GLU A 202 0.69 -20.89 -7.02
N LEU A 203 -0.43 -20.33 -6.61
CA LEU A 203 -0.54 -19.40 -5.47
C LEU A 203 -1.11 -20.07 -4.21
N GLU A 204 -1.31 -21.39 -4.23
CA GLU A 204 -1.77 -22.13 -3.06
C GLU A 204 -0.59 -22.46 -2.12
N SER A 205 -0.84 -22.32 -0.80
CA SER A 205 0.12 -22.77 0.20
C SER A 205 0.15 -24.30 0.23
N VAL A 206 1.33 -24.87 0.14
CA VAL A 206 1.58 -26.31 0.33
C VAL A 206 1.63 -26.64 1.80
#